data_5fffe8ccdb44f56f71aa216a85ba7027
#
_entry.id   5fffe8ccdb44f56f71aa216a85ba7027
#
_cell.length_a   1.000
_cell.length_b   1.000
_cell.length_c   1.000
_cell.angle_alpha   90.00
_cell.angle_beta   90.00
_cell.angle_gamma   90.00
#
_symmetry.space_group_name_H-M   'P 1'
#
loop_
_entity.id
_entity.type
_entity.pdbx_description
1 polymer ?
#
loop_
_entity_poly.entity_id
_entity_poly.type
_entity_poly.pdbx_seq_one_letter_code
_entity_poly.pdbx_strand_id
1 'polypeptide(L)'
;MKKKLFILLALSLIFGLAALVFSERKKNQSQPIISPLILKEEIFSQENKKPIWQPQEQPNFLNEDKLFLEAKSALAIDWTTDKVLFAKNAHQGLPIASLTKLMTAFVAQEIAPLKTELIVSQEATKDGEASMGLLSGEKLTLEELLYGLFLVSGNDAANVIAENLGGRKQAFVAAMNQKAKQLGLEKTIFYNPHGLDEENQPPNQSTAYELAILTRALLDQFPQTREIVKTREITFPATKNHQEYRLKNVLGLEETYPGMVGVKPGNTFSAGYCLVGLAQNNGHEVLTVLLNSPNPKEEVRQLFNFSFRQLTLSPTPIDR
;
A
#
# COMPACT_ATOMS: atom_id res chain seq x y z
N MET A 1 -31.62 -54.28 -45.59
CA MET A 1 -31.66 -54.10 -44.12
C MET A 1 -30.31 -53.72 -43.52
N LYS A 2 -29.18 -54.31 -43.90
CA LYS A 2 -27.87 -54.06 -43.27
C LYS A 2 -27.34 -52.60 -43.41
N LYS A 3 -27.60 -51.86 -44.50
CA LYS A 3 -27.15 -50.48 -44.73
C LYS A 3 -27.88 -49.44 -43.78
N LYS A 4 -29.17 -49.66 -43.51
CA LYS A 4 -29.92 -48.73 -42.57
C LYS A 4 -29.49 -48.89 -41.12
N LEU A 5 -29.10 -50.10 -40.71
CA LEU A 5 -28.60 -50.37 -39.39
C LEU A 5 -27.23 -49.72 -39.15
N PHE A 6 -26.36 -49.70 -40.17
CA PHE A 6 -25.03 -49.09 -40.10
C PHE A 6 -25.10 -47.54 -39.97
N ILE A 7 -26.05 -46.90 -40.63
CA ILE A 7 -26.27 -45.45 -40.58
C ILE A 7 -26.84 -45.06 -39.21
N LEU A 8 -27.72 -45.85 -38.62
CA LEU A 8 -28.25 -45.62 -37.29
C LEU A 8 -27.17 -45.75 -36.19
N LEU A 9 -26.27 -46.72 -36.29
CA LEU A 9 -25.13 -46.88 -35.38
C LEU A 9 -24.10 -45.76 -35.51
N ALA A 10 -23.83 -45.27 -36.71
CA ALA A 10 -22.91 -44.16 -36.95
C ALA A 10 -23.49 -42.82 -36.37
N LEU A 11 -24.77 -42.57 -36.54
CA LEU A 11 -25.46 -41.41 -35.99
C LEU A 11 -25.50 -41.42 -34.45
N SER A 12 -25.71 -42.59 -33.82
CA SER A 12 -25.68 -42.72 -32.37
C SER A 12 -24.29 -42.49 -31.77
N LEU A 13 -23.22 -42.92 -32.49
CA LEU A 13 -21.84 -42.63 -32.05
C LEU A 13 -21.49 -41.15 -32.15
N ILE A 14 -21.93 -40.47 -33.22
CA ILE A 14 -21.71 -39.02 -33.40
C ILE A 14 -22.45 -38.22 -32.32
N PHE A 15 -23.70 -38.60 -32.00
CA PHE A 15 -24.45 -37.97 -30.92
C PHE A 15 -23.84 -38.23 -29.54
N GLY A 16 -23.30 -39.42 -29.29
CA GLY A 16 -22.59 -39.78 -28.09
C GLY A 16 -21.30 -38.97 -27.88
N LEU A 17 -20.49 -38.83 -28.96
CA LEU A 17 -19.27 -38.00 -28.93
C LEU A 17 -19.61 -36.50 -28.74
N ALA A 18 -20.64 -35.99 -29.42
CA ALA A 18 -21.07 -34.62 -29.26
C ALA A 18 -21.56 -34.32 -27.83
N ALA A 19 -22.28 -35.25 -27.20
CA ALA A 19 -22.73 -35.15 -25.82
C ALA A 19 -21.55 -35.18 -24.81
N LEU A 20 -20.52 -36.02 -25.08
CA LEU A 20 -19.28 -36.04 -24.26
C LEU A 20 -18.50 -34.72 -24.37
N VAL A 21 -18.31 -34.20 -25.58
CA VAL A 21 -17.63 -32.91 -25.80
C VAL A 21 -18.42 -31.75 -25.20
N PHE A 22 -19.75 -31.77 -25.22
CA PHE A 22 -20.59 -30.76 -24.53
C PHE A 22 -20.55 -30.92 -23.03
N SER A 23 -20.45 -32.15 -22.50
CA SER A 23 -20.29 -32.40 -21.04
C SER A 23 -18.92 -31.95 -20.53
N GLU A 24 -17.84 -32.16 -21.32
CA GLU A 24 -16.51 -31.66 -20.94
C GLU A 24 -16.40 -30.15 -21.08
N ARG A 25 -17.05 -29.51 -22.07
CA ARG A 25 -17.13 -28.04 -22.15
C ARG A 25 -17.91 -27.42 -20.99
N LYS A 26 -18.93 -28.10 -20.47
CA LYS A 26 -19.63 -27.64 -19.25
C LYS A 26 -18.80 -27.82 -17.98
N LYS A 27 -17.89 -28.80 -17.92
CA LYS A 27 -16.96 -28.97 -16.79
C LYS A 27 -15.83 -27.96 -16.78
N ASN A 28 -15.48 -27.40 -17.97
CA ASN A 28 -14.46 -26.35 -18.11
C ASN A 28 -15.01 -24.92 -18.19
N GLN A 29 -16.30 -24.70 -17.89
CA GLN A 29 -16.70 -23.38 -17.45
C GLN A 29 -16.11 -23.19 -16.07
N SER A 30 -14.91 -22.54 -16.05
CA SER A 30 -14.34 -21.98 -14.83
C SER A 30 -15.47 -21.28 -14.10
N GLN A 31 -15.78 -21.72 -12.88
CA GLN A 31 -16.65 -20.96 -11.99
C GLN A 31 -16.11 -19.51 -11.99
N PRO A 32 -16.95 -18.50 -12.12
CA PRO A 32 -16.48 -17.12 -12.03
C PRO A 32 -15.69 -17.04 -10.72
N ILE A 33 -14.40 -16.67 -10.81
CA ILE A 33 -13.57 -16.39 -9.63
C ILE A 33 -14.25 -15.19 -8.99
N ILE A 34 -15.09 -15.46 -7.99
CA ILE A 34 -15.72 -14.41 -7.19
C ILE A 34 -14.56 -13.77 -6.44
N SER A 35 -14.23 -12.53 -6.81
CA SER A 35 -13.19 -11.76 -6.14
C SER A 35 -13.45 -11.77 -4.64
N PRO A 36 -12.43 -11.98 -3.78
CA PRO A 36 -12.56 -11.81 -2.34
C PRO A 36 -13.19 -10.49 -1.94
N LEU A 37 -13.00 -9.44 -2.74
CA LEU A 37 -13.64 -8.13 -2.56
C LEU A 37 -15.17 -8.21 -2.71
N ILE A 38 -15.70 -8.95 -3.69
CA ILE A 38 -17.14 -9.12 -3.90
C ILE A 38 -17.77 -9.88 -2.74
N LEU A 39 -17.07 -10.88 -2.19
CA LEU A 39 -17.53 -11.62 -1.00
C LEU A 39 -17.52 -10.78 0.28
N LYS A 40 -16.81 -9.66 0.30
CA LYS A 40 -16.66 -8.77 1.45
C LYS A 40 -17.30 -7.39 1.26
N GLU A 41 -18.19 -7.20 0.28
CA GLU A 41 -18.92 -5.93 0.11
C GLU A 41 -19.62 -5.47 1.41
N GLU A 42 -20.05 -6.41 2.27
CA GLU A 42 -20.61 -6.11 3.59
C GLU A 42 -19.58 -5.47 4.55
N ILE A 43 -18.28 -5.79 4.43
CA ILE A 43 -17.24 -5.23 5.30
C ILE A 43 -17.03 -3.74 5.01
N PHE A 44 -17.15 -3.35 3.74
CA PHE A 44 -17.03 -1.95 3.34
C PHE A 44 -18.32 -1.16 3.56
N SER A 45 -19.46 -1.83 3.73
CA SER A 45 -20.77 -1.18 4.01
C SER A 45 -20.99 -0.89 5.50
N GLN A 46 -20.29 -1.57 6.41
CA GLN A 46 -20.37 -1.27 7.83
C GLN A 46 -19.59 0.01 8.13
N GLU A 47 -20.32 1.08 8.43
CA GLU A 47 -19.75 2.27 9.07
C GLU A 47 -19.10 1.85 10.40
N ASN A 48 -17.78 1.71 10.39
CA ASN A 48 -17.00 1.52 11.59
C ASN A 48 -17.04 2.85 12.36
N LYS A 49 -17.97 2.98 13.29
CA LYS A 49 -18.21 4.18 14.12
C LYS A 49 -17.12 4.43 15.19
N LYS A 50 -15.93 3.84 15.05
CA LYS A 50 -14.81 4.24 15.91
C LYS A 50 -14.38 5.64 15.50
N PRO A 51 -14.16 6.55 16.48
CA PRO A 51 -13.64 7.88 16.15
C PRO A 51 -12.34 7.70 15.37
N ILE A 52 -12.28 8.34 14.20
CA ILE A 52 -11.08 8.35 13.37
C ILE A 52 -10.05 9.18 14.12
N TRP A 53 -8.86 8.59 14.32
CA TRP A 53 -7.76 9.32 14.91
C TRP A 53 -7.40 10.54 14.06
N GLN A 54 -7.21 11.67 14.70
CA GLN A 54 -6.78 12.91 14.04
C GLN A 54 -5.65 13.55 14.88
N PRO A 55 -4.62 14.07 14.22
CA PRO A 55 -3.60 14.86 14.87
C PRO A 55 -4.20 16.04 15.61
N GLN A 56 -3.69 16.31 16.80
CA GLN A 56 -4.10 17.47 17.59
C GLN A 56 -3.31 18.71 17.14
N GLU A 57 -3.96 19.58 16.37
CA GLU A 57 -3.37 20.86 15.97
C GLU A 57 -3.25 21.78 17.21
N GLN A 58 -2.05 22.30 17.43
CA GLN A 58 -1.80 23.31 18.47
C GLN A 58 -1.85 24.71 17.81
N PRO A 59 -2.67 25.63 18.31
CA PRO A 59 -2.84 26.94 17.68
C PRO A 59 -1.61 27.86 17.72
N ASN A 60 -0.62 27.58 18.58
CA ASN A 60 0.57 28.42 18.74
C ASN A 60 1.82 27.57 18.97
N PHE A 61 2.55 27.24 17.87
CA PHE A 61 3.97 26.94 18.03
C PHE A 61 4.69 28.25 18.34
N LEU A 62 5.26 28.35 19.53
CA LEU A 62 6.20 29.43 19.85
C LEU A 62 7.43 29.22 18.96
N ASN A 63 7.44 29.93 17.82
CA ASN A 63 8.46 29.89 16.77
C ASN A 63 9.73 30.65 17.21
N GLU A 64 10.43 30.19 18.21
CA GLU A 64 11.79 30.72 18.46
C GLU A 64 12.82 30.02 17.54
N ASP A 65 12.59 28.76 17.18
CA ASP A 65 13.41 28.01 16.20
C ASP A 65 12.64 27.83 14.87
N LYS A 66 12.89 28.70 13.90
CA LYS A 66 12.30 28.58 12.56
C LYS A 66 12.99 27.43 11.80
N LEU A 67 12.31 26.27 11.71
CA LEU A 67 12.71 25.24 10.76
C LEU A 67 12.28 25.67 9.35
N PHE A 68 13.23 25.82 8.45
CA PHE A 68 12.98 26.05 7.03
C PHE A 68 13.14 24.72 6.27
N LEU A 69 12.12 24.33 5.53
CA LEU A 69 12.12 23.17 4.62
C LEU A 69 11.75 23.65 3.22
N GLU A 70 12.38 23.12 2.19
CA GLU A 70 12.04 23.40 0.79
C GLU A 70 10.83 22.58 0.31
N ALA A 71 10.56 21.42 0.92
CA ALA A 71 9.37 20.61 0.63
C ALA A 71 8.11 21.48 0.51
N LYS A 72 7.25 21.20 -0.47
CA LYS A 72 5.99 21.95 -0.65
C LYS A 72 5.04 21.77 0.51
N SER A 73 4.99 20.57 1.09
CA SER A 73 4.19 20.27 2.27
C SER A 73 4.98 19.38 3.23
N ALA A 74 4.87 19.65 4.52
CA ALA A 74 5.53 18.88 5.57
C ALA A 74 4.67 18.83 6.83
N LEU A 75 4.77 17.70 7.56
CA LEU A 75 4.09 17.48 8.83
C LEU A 75 4.99 16.64 9.76
N ALA A 76 5.01 16.94 11.04
CA ALA A 76 5.57 16.08 12.08
C ALA A 76 4.60 15.97 13.24
N ILE A 77 4.44 14.76 13.78
CA ILE A 77 3.50 14.45 14.85
C ILE A 77 4.19 13.57 15.89
N ASP A 78 4.04 13.89 17.16
CA ASP A 78 4.36 12.97 18.24
C ASP A 78 3.35 11.82 18.25
N TRP A 79 3.82 10.61 17.97
CA TRP A 79 2.98 9.41 17.90
C TRP A 79 2.29 9.08 19.22
N THR A 80 2.89 9.45 20.36
CA THR A 80 2.40 9.10 21.68
C THR A 80 1.30 10.05 22.16
N THR A 81 1.49 11.36 21.92
CA THR A 81 0.57 12.40 22.42
C THR A 81 -0.36 12.96 21.36
N ASP A 82 -0.20 12.50 20.10
CA ASP A 82 -0.96 12.95 18.92
C ASP A 82 -0.74 14.44 18.56
N LYS A 83 0.20 15.13 19.22
CA LYS A 83 0.47 16.54 19.01
C LYS A 83 1.19 16.78 17.69
N VAL A 84 0.71 17.75 16.94
CA VAL A 84 1.45 18.28 15.78
C VAL A 84 2.65 19.07 16.29
N LEU A 85 3.85 18.68 15.90
CA LEU A 85 5.13 19.31 16.26
C LEU A 85 5.60 20.31 15.22
N PHE A 86 5.23 20.08 13.94
CA PHE A 86 5.54 20.95 12.82
C PHE A 86 4.48 20.78 11.73
N ALA A 87 4.09 21.86 11.09
CA ALA A 87 3.19 21.84 9.94
C ALA A 87 3.57 22.93 8.92
N LYS A 88 3.72 22.54 7.65
CA LYS A 88 3.87 23.44 6.51
C LYS A 88 2.92 22.98 5.40
N ASN A 89 1.92 23.78 5.07
CA ASN A 89 0.93 23.44 4.01
C ASN A 89 0.35 22.03 4.17
N ALA A 90 0.18 21.54 5.41
CA ALA A 90 -0.13 20.14 5.70
C ALA A 90 -1.45 19.64 5.08
N HIS A 91 -2.38 20.55 4.78
CA HIS A 91 -3.67 20.26 4.13
C HIS A 91 -3.69 20.54 2.62
N GLN A 92 -2.53 20.84 2.02
CA GLN A 92 -2.44 21.02 0.57
C GLN A 92 -2.47 19.67 -0.15
N GLY A 93 -3.42 19.49 -1.09
CA GLY A 93 -3.47 18.33 -1.98
C GLY A 93 -2.30 18.35 -2.95
N LEU A 94 -1.51 17.27 -2.96
CA LEU A 94 -0.34 17.10 -3.83
C LEU A 94 -0.29 15.66 -4.35
N PRO A 95 0.35 15.40 -5.51
CA PRO A 95 0.69 14.07 -5.95
C PRO A 95 1.60 13.38 -4.93
N ILE A 96 1.39 12.07 -4.70
CA ILE A 96 2.01 11.33 -3.59
C ILE A 96 2.90 10.17 -4.01
N ALA A 97 3.04 9.92 -5.31
CA ALA A 97 3.85 8.82 -5.83
C ALA A 97 3.58 7.48 -5.09
N SER A 98 4.63 6.71 -4.82
CA SER A 98 4.54 5.40 -4.14
C SER A 98 4.05 5.44 -2.69
N LEU A 99 3.76 6.60 -2.08
CA LEU A 99 3.04 6.64 -0.81
C LEU A 99 1.63 6.07 -0.95
N THR A 100 1.10 5.99 -2.17
CA THR A 100 -0.10 5.24 -2.56
C THR A 100 -0.13 3.82 -1.97
N LYS A 101 1.02 3.17 -1.91
CA LYS A 101 1.16 1.78 -1.45
C LYS A 101 0.78 1.57 0.03
N LEU A 102 0.71 2.64 0.82
CA LEU A 102 0.15 2.60 2.17
C LEU A 102 -1.32 2.17 2.14
N MET A 103 -2.11 2.76 1.23
CA MET A 103 -3.52 2.39 1.05
C MET A 103 -3.68 1.00 0.41
N THR A 104 -2.81 0.66 -0.54
CA THR A 104 -2.79 -0.70 -1.15
C THR A 104 -2.57 -1.77 -0.09
N ALA A 105 -1.60 -1.57 0.80
CA ALA A 105 -1.34 -2.48 1.92
C ALA A 105 -2.50 -2.53 2.92
N PHE A 106 -3.14 -1.39 3.20
CA PHE A 106 -4.27 -1.31 4.09
C PHE A 106 -5.45 -2.16 3.59
N VAL A 107 -5.91 -1.87 2.38
CA VAL A 107 -7.05 -2.55 1.74
C VAL A 107 -6.76 -4.04 1.55
N ALA A 108 -5.54 -4.40 1.14
CA ALA A 108 -5.16 -5.80 0.96
C ALA A 108 -5.31 -6.62 2.24
N GLN A 109 -4.85 -6.09 3.37
CA GLN A 109 -4.91 -6.77 4.67
C GLN A 109 -6.33 -6.79 5.28
N GLU A 110 -7.21 -5.87 4.90
CA GLU A 110 -8.63 -5.99 5.25
C GLU A 110 -9.33 -7.10 4.47
N ILE A 111 -8.95 -7.30 3.21
CA ILE A 111 -9.60 -8.26 2.31
C ILE A 111 -9.12 -9.69 2.59
N ALA A 112 -7.81 -9.90 2.81
CA ALA A 112 -7.22 -11.22 2.83
C ALA A 112 -6.20 -11.43 3.96
N PRO A 113 -6.15 -12.63 4.55
CA PRO A 113 -5.08 -13.03 5.45
C PRO A 113 -3.70 -13.00 4.79
N LEU A 114 -2.64 -12.74 5.56
CA LEU A 114 -1.25 -12.66 5.07
C LEU A 114 -0.76 -13.92 4.34
N LYS A 115 -1.29 -15.09 4.66
CA LYS A 115 -0.93 -16.38 4.05
C LYS A 115 -1.70 -16.69 2.76
N THR A 116 -2.57 -15.78 2.30
CA THR A 116 -3.29 -15.95 1.03
C THR A 116 -2.32 -15.96 -0.13
N GLU A 117 -2.31 -17.03 -0.93
CA GLU A 117 -1.51 -17.12 -2.15
C GLU A 117 -2.17 -16.31 -3.27
N LEU A 118 -1.37 -15.48 -3.94
CA LEU A 118 -1.75 -14.63 -5.06
C LEU A 118 -0.91 -15.01 -6.28
N ILE A 119 -1.53 -15.01 -7.45
CA ILE A 119 -0.90 -15.45 -8.71
C ILE A 119 -0.41 -14.25 -9.49
N VAL A 120 0.85 -14.28 -9.91
CA VAL A 120 1.47 -13.24 -10.73
C VAL A 120 0.97 -13.37 -12.18
N SER A 121 0.23 -12.39 -12.67
CA SER A 121 -0.15 -12.29 -14.07
C SER A 121 0.98 -11.71 -14.91
N GLN A 122 0.94 -11.95 -16.22
CA GLN A 122 1.87 -11.30 -17.16
C GLN A 122 1.66 -9.77 -17.18
N GLU A 123 0.44 -9.29 -16.96
CA GLU A 123 0.12 -7.87 -16.94
C GLU A 123 0.75 -7.17 -15.73
N ALA A 124 0.71 -7.80 -14.57
CA ALA A 124 1.26 -7.25 -13.34
C ALA A 124 2.78 -6.99 -13.40
N THR A 125 3.52 -7.68 -14.28
CA THR A 125 4.98 -7.56 -14.41
C THR A 125 5.44 -6.49 -15.40
N LYS A 126 4.53 -5.75 -16.04
CA LYS A 126 4.89 -4.77 -17.09
C LYS A 126 5.43 -3.45 -16.55
N ASP A 127 5.05 -3.04 -15.36
CA ASP A 127 5.44 -1.77 -14.75
C ASP A 127 6.85 -1.88 -14.15
N GLY A 128 7.87 -1.72 -15.00
CA GLY A 128 9.28 -2.02 -14.72
C GLY A 128 10.04 -1.06 -13.81
N GLU A 129 9.49 0.11 -13.48
CA GLU A 129 10.10 1.03 -12.52
C GLU A 129 9.86 0.52 -11.08
N ALA A 130 10.85 0.40 -10.23
CA ALA A 130 10.74 -0.11 -8.87
C ALA A 130 9.92 -1.43 -8.81
N SER A 131 10.60 -2.56 -9.02
CA SER A 131 9.99 -3.89 -9.12
C SER A 131 10.58 -4.83 -8.07
N MET A 132 9.79 -5.76 -7.58
CA MET A 132 10.26 -6.92 -6.82
C MET A 132 10.94 -7.94 -7.74
N GLY A 133 10.66 -7.87 -9.05
CA GLY A 133 11.19 -8.79 -10.07
C GLY A 133 10.36 -10.06 -10.21
N LEU A 134 9.05 -9.94 -10.03
CA LEU A 134 8.11 -11.06 -10.12
C LEU A 134 8.03 -11.64 -11.54
N LEU A 135 7.92 -12.96 -11.66
CA LEU A 135 7.75 -13.67 -12.91
C LEU A 135 6.30 -14.16 -13.09
N SER A 136 5.78 -14.03 -14.31
CA SER A 136 4.43 -14.49 -14.62
C SER A 136 4.26 -15.97 -14.31
N GLY A 137 3.16 -16.32 -13.65
CA GLY A 137 2.82 -17.69 -13.23
C GLY A 137 3.29 -18.06 -11.83
N GLU A 138 4.15 -17.26 -11.21
CA GLU A 138 4.54 -17.46 -9.79
C GLU A 138 3.36 -17.28 -8.85
N LYS A 139 3.49 -17.89 -7.67
CA LYS A 139 2.55 -17.73 -6.56
C LYS A 139 3.30 -17.27 -5.34
N LEU A 140 2.89 -16.13 -4.81
CA LEU A 140 3.44 -15.56 -3.58
C LEU A 140 2.31 -15.31 -2.57
N THR A 141 2.64 -15.39 -1.31
CA THR A 141 1.72 -15.00 -0.23
C THR A 141 1.54 -13.48 -0.21
N LEU A 142 0.43 -13.01 0.31
CA LEU A 142 0.22 -11.57 0.53
C LEU A 142 1.34 -10.97 1.39
N GLU A 143 1.84 -11.72 2.39
CA GLU A 143 2.96 -11.29 3.24
C GLU A 143 4.23 -11.02 2.42
N GLU A 144 4.64 -11.94 1.54
CA GLU A 144 5.82 -11.77 0.66
C GLU A 144 5.66 -10.58 -0.28
N LEU A 145 4.45 -10.38 -0.82
CA LEU A 145 4.14 -9.23 -1.65
C LEU A 145 4.15 -7.90 -0.88
N LEU A 146 3.72 -7.88 0.39
CA LEU A 146 3.84 -6.70 1.25
C LEU A 146 5.30 -6.35 1.53
N TYR A 147 6.19 -7.33 1.72
CA TYR A 147 7.63 -7.07 1.79
C TYR A 147 8.15 -6.44 0.50
N GLY A 148 7.76 -6.96 -0.68
CA GLY A 148 8.08 -6.33 -1.97
C GLY A 148 7.54 -4.91 -2.09
N LEU A 149 6.31 -4.68 -1.66
CA LEU A 149 5.63 -3.39 -1.69
C LEU A 149 6.38 -2.33 -0.87
N PHE A 150 6.84 -2.68 0.34
CA PHE A 150 7.47 -1.73 1.26
C PHE A 150 8.99 -1.63 1.05
N LEU A 151 9.70 -2.74 0.94
CA LEU A 151 11.16 -2.71 0.92
C LEU A 151 11.72 -2.19 -0.40
N VAL A 152 11.24 -2.70 -1.52
CA VAL A 152 11.71 -2.30 -2.86
C VAL A 152 10.73 -1.42 -3.62
N SER A 153 9.62 -1.03 -2.97
CA SER A 153 8.58 -0.22 -3.61
C SER A 153 7.95 -0.89 -4.85
N GLY A 154 7.86 -2.23 -4.88
CA GLY A 154 7.45 -3.04 -6.03
C GLY A 154 6.11 -2.62 -6.61
N ASN A 155 6.10 -2.12 -7.86
CA ASN A 155 4.88 -1.80 -8.59
C ASN A 155 4.19 -3.09 -9.06
N ASP A 156 4.98 -4.10 -9.46
CA ASP A 156 4.53 -5.45 -9.75
C ASP A 156 3.78 -6.08 -8.56
N ALA A 157 4.34 -5.98 -7.36
CA ALA A 157 3.66 -6.45 -6.15
C ALA A 157 2.32 -5.75 -5.90
N ALA A 158 2.25 -4.41 -6.11
CA ALA A 158 1.01 -3.65 -6.00
C ALA A 158 -0.04 -4.12 -7.03
N ASN A 159 0.38 -4.37 -8.28
CA ASN A 159 -0.48 -4.88 -9.34
C ASN A 159 -1.01 -6.27 -9.02
N VAL A 160 -0.13 -7.21 -8.60
CA VAL A 160 -0.54 -8.58 -8.22
C VAL A 160 -1.59 -8.53 -7.11
N ILE A 161 -1.37 -7.73 -6.08
CA ILE A 161 -2.33 -7.54 -4.99
C ILE A 161 -3.67 -7.05 -5.54
N ALA A 162 -3.66 -5.97 -6.35
CA ALA A 162 -4.88 -5.36 -6.84
C ALA A 162 -5.66 -6.27 -7.80
N GLU A 163 -4.98 -6.99 -8.69
CA GLU A 163 -5.62 -7.91 -9.63
C GLU A 163 -6.27 -9.10 -8.94
N ASN A 164 -5.57 -9.73 -8.00
CA ASN A 164 -6.09 -10.91 -7.32
C ASN A 164 -7.19 -10.56 -6.32
N LEU A 165 -7.01 -9.55 -5.49
CA LEU A 165 -7.95 -9.21 -4.42
C LEU A 165 -9.14 -8.40 -4.95
N GLY A 166 -8.94 -7.59 -5.97
CA GLY A 166 -10.00 -6.86 -6.64
C GLY A 166 -10.75 -7.64 -7.73
N GLY A 167 -10.17 -8.74 -8.20
CA GLY A 167 -10.61 -9.41 -9.44
C GLY A 167 -10.28 -8.61 -10.71
N ARG A 168 -10.07 -7.31 -10.56
CA ARG A 168 -9.56 -6.34 -11.54
C ARG A 168 -9.02 -5.11 -10.83
N LYS A 169 -8.00 -4.46 -11.37
CA LYS A 169 -7.34 -3.28 -10.76
C LYS A 169 -8.35 -2.16 -10.40
N GLN A 170 -9.32 -1.89 -11.28
CA GLN A 170 -10.31 -0.81 -11.07
C GLN A 170 -11.21 -1.07 -9.85
N ALA A 171 -11.60 -2.31 -9.58
CA ALA A 171 -12.41 -2.63 -8.41
C ALA A 171 -11.58 -2.47 -7.11
N PHE A 172 -10.30 -2.82 -7.13
CA PHE A 172 -9.40 -2.59 -6.01
C PHE A 172 -9.19 -1.09 -5.74
N VAL A 173 -8.98 -0.28 -6.79
CA VAL A 173 -8.87 1.18 -6.69
C VAL A 173 -10.17 1.80 -6.15
N ALA A 174 -11.33 1.28 -6.55
CA ALA A 174 -12.60 1.72 -5.97
C ALA A 174 -12.66 1.44 -4.45
N ALA A 175 -12.17 0.27 -3.99
CA ALA A 175 -12.07 -0.05 -2.57
C ALA A 175 -11.05 0.86 -1.84
N MET A 176 -9.93 1.22 -2.46
CA MET A 176 -8.98 2.21 -1.90
C MET A 176 -9.65 3.56 -1.67
N ASN A 177 -10.42 4.04 -2.64
CA ASN A 177 -11.16 5.31 -2.52
C ASN A 177 -12.30 5.22 -1.50
N GLN A 178 -12.97 4.08 -1.39
CA GLN A 178 -13.98 3.86 -0.37
C GLN A 178 -13.35 3.86 1.04
N LYS A 179 -12.18 3.23 1.21
CA LYS A 179 -11.43 3.26 2.47
C LYS A 179 -10.96 4.68 2.81
N ALA A 180 -10.50 5.46 1.83
CA ALA A 180 -10.15 6.87 2.05
C ALA A 180 -11.33 7.65 2.65
N LYS A 181 -12.54 7.48 2.10
CA LYS A 181 -13.77 8.10 2.65
C LYS A 181 -14.06 7.61 4.08
N GLN A 182 -13.94 6.31 4.36
CA GLN A 182 -14.17 5.75 5.70
C GLN A 182 -13.17 6.28 6.74
N LEU A 183 -11.94 6.61 6.32
CA LEU A 183 -10.92 7.24 7.16
C LEU A 183 -11.02 8.77 7.18
N GLY A 184 -12.04 9.38 6.58
CA GLY A 184 -12.20 10.84 6.52
C GLY A 184 -11.12 11.57 5.71
N LEU A 185 -10.49 10.89 4.73
CA LEU A 185 -9.45 11.46 3.88
C LEU A 185 -10.10 12.16 2.68
N GLU A 186 -10.61 13.37 2.89
CA GLU A 186 -11.46 14.07 1.93
C GLU A 186 -10.72 14.55 0.68
N LYS A 187 -9.41 14.79 0.79
CA LYS A 187 -8.54 15.26 -0.30
C LYS A 187 -7.68 14.15 -0.90
N THR A 188 -7.89 12.90 -0.45
CA THR A 188 -7.19 11.72 -0.96
C THR A 188 -7.99 11.06 -2.06
N ILE A 189 -7.35 10.85 -3.22
CA ILE A 189 -7.94 10.15 -4.35
C ILE A 189 -6.90 9.25 -5.03
N PHE A 190 -7.31 8.02 -5.34
CA PHE A 190 -6.49 7.01 -5.99
C PHE A 190 -7.03 6.68 -7.38
N TYR A 191 -6.13 6.55 -8.36
CA TYR A 191 -6.41 6.14 -9.74
C TYR A 191 -5.76 4.80 -10.08
N ASN A 192 -4.65 4.45 -9.37
CA ASN A 192 -3.95 3.18 -9.52
C ASN A 192 -3.40 2.70 -8.16
N PRO A 193 -2.99 1.40 -8.03
CA PRO A 193 -2.56 0.84 -6.75
C PRO A 193 -1.10 1.10 -6.39
N HIS A 194 -0.28 1.65 -7.28
CA HIS A 194 1.18 1.75 -7.13
C HIS A 194 1.70 3.19 -7.02
N GLY A 195 1.00 4.18 -7.59
CA GLY A 195 1.35 5.59 -7.53
C GLY A 195 2.27 6.07 -8.65
N LEU A 196 2.44 5.31 -9.74
CA LEU A 196 3.09 5.82 -10.95
C LEU A 196 2.23 6.86 -11.65
N ASP A 197 2.88 7.76 -12.37
CA ASP A 197 2.23 8.65 -13.32
C ASP A 197 1.82 7.83 -14.55
N GLU A 198 0.55 7.89 -14.94
CA GLU A 198 0.00 7.23 -16.14
C GLU A 198 -0.47 8.27 -17.15
N GLU A 199 -0.23 8.02 -18.45
CA GLU A 199 -0.41 9.01 -19.52
C GLU A 199 -1.82 9.62 -19.59
N ASN A 200 -2.85 8.86 -19.25
CA ASN A 200 -4.26 9.27 -19.41
C ASN A 200 -5.01 9.36 -18.07
N GLN A 201 -4.30 9.44 -16.95
CA GLN A 201 -4.90 9.53 -15.62
C GLN A 201 -4.22 10.63 -14.80
N PRO A 202 -4.97 11.35 -13.96
CA PRO A 202 -4.35 12.20 -12.94
C PRO A 202 -3.47 11.37 -12.00
N PRO A 203 -2.41 11.95 -11.43
CA PRO A 203 -1.64 11.28 -10.38
C PRO A 203 -2.48 11.08 -9.12
N ASN A 204 -2.20 10.01 -8.36
CA ASN A 204 -2.78 9.83 -7.04
C ASN A 204 -2.44 11.02 -6.14
N GLN A 205 -3.41 11.51 -5.39
CA GLN A 205 -3.28 12.72 -4.58
C GLN A 205 -3.66 12.47 -3.12
N SER A 206 -3.01 13.19 -2.23
CA SER A 206 -3.36 13.28 -0.81
C SER A 206 -2.76 14.54 -0.19
N THR A 207 -2.86 14.68 1.11
CA THR A 207 -2.23 15.73 1.91
C THR A 207 -1.27 15.13 2.93
N ALA A 208 -0.30 15.90 3.43
CA ALA A 208 0.57 15.40 4.49
C ALA A 208 -0.22 15.00 5.75
N TYR A 209 -1.27 15.75 6.06
CA TYR A 209 -2.17 15.47 7.17
C TYR A 209 -2.92 14.15 7.00
N GLU A 210 -3.51 13.91 5.82
CA GLU A 210 -4.28 12.68 5.55
C GLU A 210 -3.39 11.45 5.42
N LEU A 211 -2.16 11.60 4.89
CA LEU A 211 -1.17 10.52 4.87
C LEU A 211 -0.73 10.12 6.29
N ALA A 212 -0.67 11.06 7.23
CA ALA A 212 -0.40 10.74 8.63
C ALA A 212 -1.54 9.92 9.24
N ILE A 213 -2.80 10.29 8.98
CA ILE A 213 -3.97 9.51 9.42
C ILE A 213 -3.93 8.10 8.83
N LEU A 214 -3.71 7.98 7.52
CA LEU A 214 -3.60 6.69 6.84
C LEU A 214 -2.49 5.81 7.41
N THR A 215 -1.30 6.41 7.62
CA THR A 215 -0.15 5.68 8.16
C THR A 215 -0.42 5.20 9.58
N ARG A 216 -0.99 6.05 10.43
CA ARG A 216 -1.37 5.69 11.79
C ARG A 216 -2.37 4.54 11.79
N ALA A 217 -3.45 4.68 11.03
CA ALA A 217 -4.48 3.65 10.93
C ALA A 217 -3.91 2.30 10.42
N LEU A 218 -3.02 2.33 9.41
CA LEU A 218 -2.37 1.14 8.88
C LEU A 218 -1.51 0.43 9.93
N LEU A 219 -0.63 1.16 10.61
CA LEU A 219 0.34 0.57 11.54
C LEU A 219 -0.30 0.14 12.88
N ASP A 220 -1.38 0.80 13.31
CA ASP A 220 -2.12 0.42 14.51
C ASP A 220 -3.05 -0.79 14.26
N GLN A 221 -3.70 -0.85 13.08
CA GLN A 221 -4.62 -1.94 12.75
C GLN A 221 -3.88 -3.22 12.34
N PHE A 222 -2.70 -3.08 11.71
CA PHE A 222 -1.91 -4.20 11.20
C PHE A 222 -0.47 -4.16 11.75
N PRO A 223 -0.24 -4.63 12.99
CA PRO A 223 1.09 -4.60 13.62
C PRO A 223 2.16 -5.30 12.79
N GLN A 224 1.79 -6.31 11.98
CA GLN A 224 2.71 -6.99 11.08
C GLN A 224 3.30 -6.03 10.03
N THR A 225 2.54 -5.04 9.58
CA THR A 225 3.06 -4.01 8.66
C THR A 225 4.17 -3.20 9.32
N ARG A 226 4.07 -2.93 10.62
CA ARG A 226 5.13 -2.25 11.39
C ARG A 226 6.43 -3.07 11.42
N GLU A 227 6.34 -4.40 11.51
CA GLU A 227 7.51 -5.28 11.41
C GLU A 227 8.11 -5.26 9.99
N ILE A 228 7.25 -5.25 8.96
CA ILE A 228 7.70 -5.21 7.56
C ILE A 228 8.46 -3.91 7.28
N VAL A 229 7.91 -2.74 7.62
CA VAL A 229 8.53 -1.44 7.26
C VAL A 229 9.86 -1.20 7.96
N LYS A 230 10.11 -1.78 9.13
CA LYS A 230 11.38 -1.68 9.86
C LYS A 230 12.43 -2.70 9.40
N THR A 231 12.04 -3.65 8.53
CA THR A 231 12.95 -4.67 8.03
C THR A 231 13.96 -4.04 7.07
N ARG A 232 15.26 -4.24 7.33
CA ARG A 232 16.35 -3.72 6.49
C ARG A 232 16.54 -4.57 5.24
N GLU A 233 16.54 -5.88 5.43
CA GLU A 233 16.77 -6.86 4.37
C GLU A 233 16.08 -8.16 4.74
N ILE A 234 15.54 -8.87 3.75
CA ILE A 234 14.96 -10.21 3.90
C ILE A 234 15.23 -11.04 2.66
N THR A 235 15.40 -12.34 2.85
CA THR A 235 15.49 -13.31 1.75
C THR A 235 14.37 -14.32 1.87
N PHE A 236 13.58 -14.44 0.82
CA PHE A 236 12.63 -15.53 0.62
C PHE A 236 13.30 -16.57 -0.27
N PRO A 237 13.59 -17.80 0.22
CA PRO A 237 14.25 -18.83 -0.56
C PRO A 237 13.36 -19.28 -1.73
N ALA A 238 13.97 -19.78 -2.80
CA ALA A 238 13.24 -20.38 -3.91
C ALA A 238 12.37 -21.55 -3.41
N THR A 239 11.17 -21.64 -3.94
CA THR A 239 10.19 -22.69 -3.67
C THR A 239 9.72 -23.33 -4.96
N LYS A 240 8.78 -24.28 -4.91
CA LYS A 240 8.10 -24.79 -6.12
C LYS A 240 7.20 -23.74 -6.79
N ASN A 241 6.88 -22.66 -6.08
CA ASN A 241 5.91 -21.65 -6.49
C ASN A 241 6.57 -20.37 -7.03
N HIS A 242 7.78 -20.03 -6.59
CA HIS A 242 8.51 -18.82 -7.00
C HIS A 242 10.03 -18.98 -6.83
N GLN A 243 10.79 -18.13 -7.51
CA GLN A 243 12.24 -18.02 -7.37
C GLN A 243 12.66 -17.43 -6.01
N GLU A 244 13.98 -17.37 -5.75
CA GLU A 244 14.52 -16.66 -4.59
C GLU A 244 14.34 -15.15 -4.75
N TYR A 245 13.89 -14.48 -3.68
CA TYR A 245 13.79 -13.03 -3.59
C TYR A 245 14.66 -12.49 -2.47
N ARG A 246 15.60 -11.59 -2.80
CA ARG A 246 16.43 -10.84 -1.84
C ARG A 246 16.00 -9.38 -1.89
N LEU A 247 15.35 -8.91 -0.84
CA LEU A 247 14.77 -7.58 -0.78
C LEU A 247 15.52 -6.74 0.24
N LYS A 248 16.09 -5.62 -0.22
CA LYS A 248 16.76 -4.63 0.64
C LYS A 248 15.92 -3.34 0.67
N ASN A 249 15.72 -2.80 1.85
CA ASN A 249 14.91 -1.60 2.05
C ASN A 249 15.56 -0.36 1.40
N VAL A 250 14.91 0.17 0.36
CA VAL A 250 15.40 1.32 -0.41
C VAL A 250 15.35 2.64 0.37
N LEU A 251 14.65 2.69 1.49
CA LEU A 251 14.64 3.85 2.37
C LEU A 251 16.00 4.07 3.05
N GLY A 252 16.78 3.00 3.25
CA GLY A 252 18.06 3.08 3.95
C GLY A 252 17.87 3.60 5.38
N LEU A 253 17.18 2.81 6.21
CA LEU A 253 16.63 3.27 7.50
C LEU A 253 17.61 4.05 8.35
N GLU A 254 18.70 3.43 8.81
CA GLU A 254 19.66 4.10 9.71
C GLU A 254 20.53 5.11 8.99
N GLU A 255 20.82 4.88 7.71
CA GLU A 255 21.54 5.84 6.88
C GLU A 255 20.70 7.11 6.64
N THR A 256 19.37 7.00 6.72
CA THR A 256 18.46 8.14 6.62
C THR A 256 18.39 8.88 7.96
N TYR A 257 18.15 8.15 9.06
CA TYR A 257 18.12 8.74 10.40
C TYR A 257 18.39 7.68 11.48
N PRO A 258 19.26 7.95 12.47
CA PRO A 258 19.43 7.04 13.61
C PRO A 258 18.08 6.83 14.34
N GLY A 259 17.69 5.57 14.56
CA GLY A 259 16.39 5.22 15.13
C GLY A 259 15.21 5.22 14.16
N MET A 260 15.46 5.32 12.85
CA MET A 260 14.42 5.19 11.81
C MET A 260 13.74 3.83 11.88
N VAL A 261 12.41 3.83 12.02
CA VAL A 261 11.56 2.62 12.00
C VAL A 261 11.06 2.32 10.59
N GLY A 262 10.77 3.32 9.80
CA GLY A 262 10.21 3.19 8.44
C GLY A 262 9.77 4.57 7.95
N VAL A 263 8.87 4.73 6.99
CA VAL A 263 7.84 3.81 6.48
C VAL A 263 7.98 3.63 4.97
N LYS A 264 7.91 4.74 4.18
CA LYS A 264 7.82 4.63 2.72
C LYS A 264 8.35 5.88 2.00
N PRO A 265 9.30 5.74 1.07
CA PRO A 265 9.64 6.78 0.11
C PRO A 265 8.78 6.68 -1.15
N GLY A 266 8.72 7.76 -1.92
CA GLY A 266 8.10 7.81 -3.23
C GLY A 266 8.74 8.88 -4.10
N ASN A 267 8.75 8.65 -5.42
CA ASN A 267 9.20 9.64 -6.39
C ASN A 267 8.55 9.37 -7.74
N THR A 268 7.98 10.39 -8.36
CA THR A 268 7.58 10.43 -9.77
C THR A 268 7.80 11.83 -10.32
N PHE A 269 7.65 12.00 -11.62
CA PHE A 269 7.80 13.32 -12.24
C PHE A 269 6.79 14.33 -11.68
N SER A 270 5.53 13.93 -11.52
CA SER A 270 4.45 14.80 -11.02
C SER A 270 4.59 15.10 -9.52
N ALA A 271 5.00 14.11 -8.72
CA ALA A 271 5.06 14.23 -7.26
C ALA A 271 6.36 14.86 -6.75
N GLY A 272 7.47 14.72 -7.49
CA GLY A 272 8.78 14.89 -6.90
C GLY A 272 9.04 13.87 -5.79
N TYR A 273 10.05 14.10 -4.97
CA TYR A 273 10.32 13.19 -3.85
C TYR A 273 9.35 13.40 -2.71
N CYS A 274 8.80 12.29 -2.24
CA CYS A 274 7.88 12.20 -1.11
C CYS A 274 8.41 11.18 -0.09
N LEU A 275 8.11 11.39 1.19
CA LEU A 275 8.57 10.49 2.25
C LEU A 275 7.58 10.48 3.41
N VAL A 276 7.16 9.30 3.86
CA VAL A 276 6.61 9.09 5.20
C VAL A 276 7.69 8.43 6.03
N GLY A 277 8.09 9.09 7.10
CA GLY A 277 9.11 8.65 8.04
C GLY A 277 8.52 8.41 9.43
N LEU A 278 9.02 7.38 10.11
CA LEU A 278 8.74 7.10 11.52
C LEU A 278 10.08 6.83 12.20
N ALA A 279 10.37 7.53 13.28
CA ALA A 279 11.62 7.35 14.03
C ALA A 279 11.37 7.36 15.53
N GLN A 280 12.24 6.65 16.26
CA GLN A 280 12.24 6.59 17.73
C GLN A 280 13.52 7.22 18.28
N ASN A 281 13.39 8.02 19.35
CA ASN A 281 14.50 8.56 20.07
C ASN A 281 14.08 8.86 21.53
N ASN A 282 14.88 8.42 22.50
CA ASN A 282 14.67 8.69 23.94
C ASN A 282 13.24 8.38 24.45
N GLY A 283 12.64 7.28 23.99
CA GLY A 283 11.29 6.87 24.39
C GLY A 283 10.15 7.60 23.67
N HIS A 284 10.45 8.58 22.82
CA HIS A 284 9.49 9.24 21.95
C HIS A 284 9.49 8.63 20.54
N GLU A 285 8.35 8.69 19.89
CA GLU A 285 8.20 8.27 18.51
C GLU A 285 7.56 9.41 17.70
N VAL A 286 8.17 9.74 16.58
CA VAL A 286 7.73 10.84 15.71
C VAL A 286 7.41 10.33 14.32
N LEU A 287 6.20 10.63 13.85
CA LEU A 287 5.78 10.44 12.46
C LEU A 287 6.03 11.73 11.68
N THR A 288 6.65 11.61 10.51
CA THR A 288 6.88 12.73 9.59
C THR A 288 6.32 12.43 8.21
N VAL A 289 5.82 13.45 7.53
CA VAL A 289 5.42 13.39 6.12
C VAL A 289 6.04 14.57 5.39
N LEU A 290 6.73 14.28 4.27
CA LEU A 290 7.26 15.27 3.34
C LEU A 290 6.67 15.02 1.95
N LEU A 291 6.17 16.07 1.29
CA LEU A 291 5.67 16.00 -0.08
C LEU A 291 6.39 17.03 -0.96
N ASN A 292 6.86 16.56 -2.11
CA ASN A 292 7.59 17.36 -3.10
C ASN A 292 8.80 18.07 -2.49
N SER A 293 9.71 17.27 -1.91
CA SER A 293 10.96 17.73 -1.32
C SER A 293 12.10 17.61 -2.35
N PRO A 294 12.96 18.61 -2.53
CA PRO A 294 14.13 18.48 -3.39
C PRO A 294 15.23 17.61 -2.75
N ASN A 295 15.25 17.51 -1.42
CA ASN A 295 16.25 16.73 -0.67
C ASN A 295 15.61 16.00 0.53
N PRO A 296 14.81 14.95 0.28
CA PRO A 296 13.95 14.35 1.30
C PRO A 296 14.73 13.72 2.46
N LYS A 297 15.93 13.20 2.25
CA LYS A 297 16.75 12.61 3.32
C LYS A 297 17.27 13.67 4.28
N GLU A 298 17.73 14.80 3.76
CA GLU A 298 18.23 15.89 4.59
C GLU A 298 17.05 16.58 5.32
N GLU A 299 15.98 16.89 4.61
CA GLU A 299 14.82 17.56 5.21
C GLU A 299 14.13 16.71 6.28
N VAL A 300 14.04 15.38 6.09
CA VAL A 300 13.49 14.50 7.13
C VAL A 300 14.37 14.45 8.39
N ARG A 301 15.72 14.50 8.21
CA ARG A 301 16.65 14.60 9.35
C ARG A 301 16.43 15.90 10.14
N GLN A 302 16.33 17.01 9.43
CA GLN A 302 16.06 18.31 10.05
C GLN A 302 14.73 18.29 10.79
N LEU A 303 13.70 17.72 10.18
CA LEU A 303 12.37 17.63 10.76
C LEU A 303 12.33 16.72 11.99
N PHE A 304 13.00 15.56 11.98
CA PHE A 304 13.14 14.71 13.17
C PHE A 304 13.95 15.40 14.28
N ASN A 305 15.09 16.00 13.95
CA ASN A 305 15.91 16.73 14.93
C ASN A 305 15.14 17.88 15.59
N PHE A 306 14.39 18.63 14.79
CA PHE A 306 13.51 19.68 15.31
C PHE A 306 12.45 19.09 16.25
N SER A 307 11.74 18.05 15.81
CA SER A 307 10.64 17.44 16.55
C SER A 307 11.10 16.84 17.89
N PHE A 308 12.19 16.07 17.89
CA PHE A 308 12.71 15.47 19.13
C PHE A 308 13.24 16.54 20.11
N ARG A 309 13.81 17.64 19.63
CA ARG A 309 14.17 18.78 20.51
C ARG A 309 12.94 19.37 21.19
N GLN A 310 11.84 19.56 20.46
CA GLN A 310 10.58 20.07 21.06
C GLN A 310 10.06 19.15 22.17
N LEU A 311 10.15 17.84 21.98
CA LEU A 311 9.70 16.85 22.96
C LEU A 311 10.58 16.81 24.21
N THR A 312 11.90 17.01 24.08
CA THR A 312 12.82 17.05 25.22
C THR A 312 12.74 18.34 26.00
N LEU A 313 12.32 19.44 25.39
CA LEU A 313 12.13 20.75 26.06
C LEU A 313 10.76 20.88 26.74
N SER A 314 9.78 20.05 26.38
CA SER A 314 8.48 20.03 27.05
C SER A 314 8.60 19.29 28.37
N PRO A 315 8.13 19.87 29.50
CA PRO A 315 8.13 19.14 30.77
C PRO A 315 7.27 17.89 30.64
N THR A 316 7.84 16.75 31.03
CA THR A 316 7.09 15.47 31.10
C THR A 316 5.83 15.70 31.93
N PRO A 317 4.63 15.28 31.49
CA PRO A 317 3.46 15.30 32.35
C PRO A 317 3.78 14.48 33.61
N ILE A 318 3.77 15.12 34.77
CA ILE A 318 3.85 14.40 36.05
C ILE A 318 2.51 13.68 36.17
N ASP A 319 2.53 12.34 36.06
CA ASP A 319 1.37 11.51 36.40
C ASP A 319 0.87 11.91 37.80
N ARG A 320 -0.37 12.43 37.86
CA ARG A 320 -1.11 12.67 39.10
C ARG A 320 -2.08 11.54 39.35
#